data_72eb853a96d253695dde516fe7975c32
#
_entry.id   72eb853a96d253695dde516fe7975c32
#
_cell.length_a   1.000
_cell.length_b   1.000
_cell.length_c   1.000
_cell.angle_alpha   90.00
_cell.angle_beta   90.00
_cell.angle_gamma   90.00
#
_symmetry.space_group_name_H-M   'P 1'
#
loop_
_entity.id
_entity.type
_entity.pdbx_description
1 polymer ?
#
loop_
_entity_poly.entity_id
_entity_poly.type
_entity_poly.pdbx_seq_one_letter_code
_entity_poly.pdbx_strand_id
1 'polypeptide(L)'
;IVSFQEDLQPKVGEASSPLTIRSVKRLMGLGRKELEQLQSSHSFHLSEDISEDDSLVYLKVGDRRVTPQEVSAEILRDLKKRAEVQLEGNVDRCVLTVPAHFDEAARKATKDAAKLAGMEVLRLINEPTAAALAYGLENGVEGIYAVYDLGGGTFDVSLLKLQKGVFQVLATGGDPALGGDDFDVFVLDSLLELHGKRSKDFAPSTVSSFLSIVRCGKEELTSRDVCHVSFPLPEGEIKCSLSRSKLEELISDSVERTLKICREVLQTVSLNPAEVQGVILVGGSTRIPYVQKAVSKCFEQDPYGNVNPDEVVAHGAAIQAEALTSGAQTLLLDVTPLSLGVEIMGEMVDKIIPRNSPIPASKSHEFTTSQDGQTAMAIHIVQGEREFVKDCRSLGRFELRGIPPMGAGKARIKVQFTVDADGLLSVSAREETTGAAQSIDVRPTYGLTQTDMEKILAESYLNGSDDIRSRLLLESKIKLEADLNVLSGSLKTETELLNKSEFSDLTTLVEKGNIVLRSSNREEVEAFRKLLDKETCFYAERQISSALKRLGTGTKKP
;
A
#
# COMPACT_ATOMS: atom_id res chain seq x y z
N ILE A 1 -12.39 21.02 -2.97
CA ILE A 1 -13.49 21.61 -2.18
C ILE A 1 -14.79 21.24 -2.86
N VAL A 2 -15.74 20.70 -2.10
CA VAL A 2 -17.12 20.46 -2.53
C VAL A 2 -18.05 21.11 -1.52
N SER A 3 -18.87 22.05 -2.00
CA SER A 3 -19.88 22.75 -1.20
C SER A 3 -21.27 22.25 -1.59
N PHE A 4 -22.08 21.91 -0.60
CA PHE A 4 -23.48 21.53 -0.83
C PHE A 4 -24.37 22.72 -0.55
N GLN A 5 -25.22 23.08 -1.51
CA GLN A 5 -26.19 24.16 -1.39
C GLN A 5 -27.35 23.75 -0.47
N GLU A 6 -28.29 24.65 -0.16
CA GLU A 6 -29.48 24.33 0.65
C GLU A 6 -30.34 23.23 0.01
N ASP A 7 -30.39 23.15 -1.31
CA ASP A 7 -31.03 22.05 -2.07
C ASP A 7 -30.16 20.79 -2.18
N LEU A 8 -29.04 20.77 -1.47
CA LEU A 8 -28.03 19.71 -1.46
C LEU A 8 -27.39 19.41 -2.83
N GLN A 9 -27.45 20.33 -3.78
CA GLN A 9 -26.71 20.24 -5.03
C GLN A 9 -25.23 20.54 -4.76
N PRO A 10 -24.30 19.69 -5.28
CA PRO A 10 -22.87 19.90 -5.09
C PRO A 10 -22.36 21.02 -6.00
N LYS A 11 -21.52 21.90 -5.44
CA LYS A 11 -20.73 22.89 -6.18
C LYS A 11 -19.24 22.65 -5.91
N VAL A 12 -18.47 22.42 -6.97
CA VAL A 12 -17.05 22.09 -6.90
C VAL A 12 -16.19 23.34 -7.11
N GLY A 13 -15.09 23.43 -6.35
CA GLY A 13 -14.09 24.49 -6.51
C GLY A 13 -14.27 25.69 -5.58
N GLU A 14 -15.47 25.96 -5.09
CA GLU A 14 -15.77 27.13 -4.26
C GLU A 14 -16.34 26.74 -2.88
N ALA A 15 -15.92 27.45 -1.83
CA ALA A 15 -16.52 27.34 -0.51
C ALA A 15 -17.75 28.27 -0.44
N SER A 16 -18.86 27.89 -1.06
CA SER A 16 -20.05 28.72 -1.22
C SER A 16 -21.18 28.41 -0.21
N SER A 17 -20.95 27.46 0.70
CA SER A 17 -21.96 26.99 1.67
C SER A 17 -21.31 26.62 3.00
N PRO A 18 -22.06 26.72 4.12
CA PRO A 18 -21.64 26.15 5.42
C PRO A 18 -21.36 24.64 5.35
N LEU A 19 -21.99 23.93 4.43
CA LEU A 19 -21.85 22.49 4.21
C LEU A 19 -20.73 22.24 3.19
N THR A 20 -19.51 22.68 3.52
CA THR A 20 -18.35 22.55 2.63
C THR A 20 -17.37 21.49 3.15
N ILE A 21 -17.05 20.50 2.30
CA ILE A 21 -16.01 19.49 2.57
C ILE A 21 -14.74 19.89 1.84
N ARG A 22 -13.64 19.99 2.61
CA ARG A 22 -12.29 20.30 2.10
C ARG A 22 -11.43 19.04 2.19
N SER A 23 -10.42 18.97 1.32
CA SER A 23 -9.37 17.93 1.38
C SER A 23 -9.90 16.49 1.51
N VAL A 24 -11.01 16.17 0.79
CA VAL A 24 -11.64 14.83 0.84
C VAL A 24 -10.67 13.70 0.48
N LYS A 25 -9.61 13.99 -0.27
CA LYS A 25 -8.54 13.04 -0.61
C LYS A 25 -7.89 12.42 0.63
N ARG A 26 -7.75 13.17 1.73
CA ARG A 26 -7.24 12.70 3.03
C ARG A 26 -8.11 11.61 3.67
N LEU A 27 -9.38 11.49 3.24
CA LEU A 27 -10.37 10.62 3.84
C LEU A 27 -10.56 9.31 3.05
N MET A 28 -9.90 9.20 1.90
CA MET A 28 -10.05 8.05 1.01
C MET A 28 -9.42 6.79 1.61
N GLY A 29 -10.19 5.71 1.68
CA GLY A 29 -9.74 4.42 2.17
C GLY A 29 -9.61 4.30 3.69
N LEU A 30 -9.82 5.38 4.45
CA LEU A 30 -9.70 5.38 5.90
C LEU A 30 -10.92 4.77 6.59
N GLY A 31 -10.67 4.10 7.71
CA GLY A 31 -11.70 3.60 8.59
C GLY A 31 -12.18 4.65 9.60
N ARG A 32 -13.23 4.29 10.36
CA ARG A 32 -13.86 5.21 11.31
C ARG A 32 -12.89 5.74 12.38
N LYS A 33 -12.08 4.88 12.98
CA LYS A 33 -11.13 5.25 14.03
C LYS A 33 -10.09 6.26 13.57
N GLU A 34 -9.60 6.09 12.35
CA GLU A 34 -8.64 6.99 11.72
C GLU A 34 -9.28 8.34 11.41
N LEU A 35 -10.52 8.35 10.93
CA LEU A 35 -11.27 9.57 10.67
C LEU A 35 -11.65 10.33 11.93
N GLU A 36 -11.96 9.65 13.04
CA GLU A 36 -12.20 10.27 14.34
C GLU A 36 -10.95 11.02 14.86
N GLN A 37 -9.77 10.47 14.63
CA GLN A 37 -8.51 11.15 14.96
C GLN A 37 -8.28 12.41 14.10
N LEU A 38 -8.62 12.35 12.82
CA LEU A 38 -8.50 13.49 11.90
C LEU A 38 -9.57 14.56 12.14
N GLN A 39 -10.75 14.21 12.67
CA GLN A 39 -11.86 15.14 12.90
C GLN A 39 -11.49 16.28 13.86
N SER A 40 -10.61 16.02 14.84
CA SER A 40 -10.15 17.03 15.80
C SER A 40 -9.37 18.20 15.16
N SER A 41 -8.81 17.98 13.97
CA SER A 41 -7.98 18.94 13.24
C SER A 41 -8.61 19.44 11.92
N HIS A 42 -9.78 18.93 11.51
CA HIS A 42 -10.36 19.23 10.20
C HIS A 42 -11.85 19.59 10.25
N SER A 43 -12.32 20.35 9.24
CA SER A 43 -13.67 20.92 9.16
C SER A 43 -14.70 19.94 8.55
N PHE A 44 -14.74 18.68 8.98
CA PHE A 44 -15.80 17.75 8.58
C PHE A 44 -16.46 17.12 9.81
N HIS A 45 -17.70 16.66 9.66
CA HIS A 45 -18.43 15.97 10.73
C HIS A 45 -18.73 14.54 10.30
N LEU A 46 -18.38 13.58 11.17
CA LEU A 46 -18.78 12.19 10.98
C LEU A 46 -20.25 11.99 11.35
N SER A 47 -20.93 11.09 10.66
CA SER A 47 -22.27 10.66 11.06
C SER A 47 -22.20 9.84 12.35
N GLU A 48 -23.07 10.13 13.31
CA GLU A 48 -23.15 9.42 14.59
C GLU A 48 -23.75 8.01 14.46
N ASP A 49 -24.49 7.77 13.38
CA ASP A 49 -25.12 6.48 13.15
C ASP A 49 -24.09 5.43 12.75
N ILE A 50 -23.97 4.41 13.59
CA ILE A 50 -23.13 3.24 13.39
C ILE A 50 -23.89 2.32 12.43
N SER A 51 -23.34 2.04 11.23
CA SER A 51 -23.76 0.85 10.49
C SER A 51 -23.14 -0.38 11.18
N GLU A 52 -23.88 -1.47 11.28
CA GLU A 52 -23.37 -2.75 11.83
C GLU A 52 -22.14 -3.26 11.05
N ASP A 53 -21.91 -2.72 9.86
CA ASP A 53 -20.75 -2.98 9.02
C ASP A 53 -19.75 -1.81 9.17
N ASP A 54 -18.72 -2.00 10.01
CA ASP A 54 -17.66 -1.03 10.35
C ASP A 54 -16.81 -0.59 9.12
N SER A 55 -17.15 -1.08 7.92
CA SER A 55 -16.39 -0.89 6.67
C SER A 55 -16.72 0.40 5.90
N LEU A 56 -17.86 1.05 6.15
CA LEU A 56 -18.29 2.25 5.43
C LEU A 56 -18.39 3.45 6.38
N VAL A 57 -17.65 4.49 6.05
CA VAL A 57 -17.65 5.75 6.80
C VAL A 57 -18.50 6.79 6.08
N TYR A 58 -19.37 7.46 6.84
CA TYR A 58 -20.23 8.51 6.34
C TYR A 58 -19.89 9.87 6.93
N LEU A 59 -19.81 10.87 6.08
CA LEU A 59 -19.73 12.28 6.44
C LEU A 59 -21.15 12.85 6.51
N LYS A 60 -21.41 13.71 7.49
CA LYS A 60 -22.69 14.38 7.65
C LYS A 60 -22.72 15.68 6.84
N VAL A 61 -23.67 15.80 5.93
CA VAL A 61 -23.91 17.00 5.10
C VAL A 61 -25.37 17.38 5.24
N GLY A 62 -25.68 18.30 6.18
CA GLY A 62 -27.06 18.60 6.55
C GLY A 62 -27.74 17.34 7.10
N ASP A 63 -28.86 16.96 6.49
CA ASP A 63 -29.61 15.73 6.82
C ASP A 63 -29.17 14.51 5.98
N ARG A 64 -28.24 14.69 5.05
CA ARG A 64 -27.72 13.59 4.22
C ARG A 64 -26.43 13.04 4.77
N ARG A 65 -26.19 11.78 4.44
CA ARG A 65 -24.91 11.07 4.63
C ARG A 65 -24.29 10.85 3.29
N VAL A 66 -23.01 11.16 3.18
CA VAL A 66 -22.21 10.95 1.97
C VAL A 66 -20.89 10.26 2.34
N THR A 67 -20.43 9.38 1.49
CA THR A 67 -19.11 8.76 1.65
C THR A 67 -18.01 9.66 1.05
N PRO A 68 -16.74 9.53 1.47
CA PRO A 68 -15.63 10.21 0.81
C PRO A 68 -15.56 9.93 -0.70
N GLN A 69 -15.93 8.71 -1.13
CA GLN A 69 -16.00 8.31 -2.52
C GLN A 69 -17.06 9.11 -3.29
N GLU A 70 -18.25 9.30 -2.73
CA GLU A 70 -19.32 10.08 -3.35
C GLU A 70 -18.91 11.55 -3.50
N VAL A 71 -18.29 12.14 -2.47
CA VAL A 71 -17.77 13.53 -2.54
C VAL A 71 -16.67 13.65 -3.61
N SER A 72 -15.77 12.68 -3.70
CA SER A 72 -14.74 12.64 -4.73
C SER A 72 -15.33 12.47 -6.14
N ALA A 73 -16.41 11.69 -6.26
CA ALA A 73 -17.13 11.50 -7.51
C ALA A 73 -17.74 12.81 -8.03
N GLU A 74 -18.19 13.71 -7.14
CA GLU A 74 -18.67 15.04 -7.57
C GLU A 74 -17.56 15.88 -8.22
N ILE A 75 -16.34 15.83 -7.66
CA ILE A 75 -15.17 16.50 -8.24
C ILE A 75 -14.88 15.93 -9.64
N LEU A 76 -14.84 14.61 -9.75
CA LEU A 76 -14.56 13.95 -11.02
C LEU A 76 -15.66 14.19 -12.07
N ARG A 77 -16.91 14.26 -11.63
CA ARG A 77 -18.06 14.57 -12.50
C ARG A 77 -18.02 16.01 -13.04
N ASP A 78 -17.59 16.95 -12.20
CA ASP A 78 -17.40 18.34 -12.64
C ASP A 78 -16.25 18.46 -13.65
N LEU A 79 -15.11 17.78 -13.38
CA LEU A 79 -13.98 17.73 -14.31
C LEU A 79 -14.35 17.07 -15.64
N LYS A 80 -15.12 15.96 -15.60
CA LYS A 80 -15.65 15.30 -16.80
C LYS A 80 -16.47 16.27 -17.63
N LYS A 81 -17.43 16.97 -17.01
CA LYS A 81 -18.28 17.96 -17.71
C LYS A 81 -17.46 19.09 -18.36
N ARG A 82 -16.45 19.61 -17.66
CA ARG A 82 -15.55 20.63 -18.20
C ARG A 82 -14.77 20.11 -19.41
N ALA A 83 -14.24 18.89 -19.32
CA ALA A 83 -13.53 18.24 -20.42
C ALA A 83 -14.44 18.00 -21.63
N GLU A 84 -15.67 17.50 -21.43
CA GLU A 84 -16.66 17.26 -22.47
C GLU A 84 -17.04 18.56 -23.22
N VAL A 85 -17.18 19.65 -22.48
CA VAL A 85 -17.44 20.97 -23.09
C VAL A 85 -16.25 21.46 -23.93
N GLN A 86 -15.02 21.28 -23.41
CA GLN A 86 -13.81 21.77 -24.07
C GLN A 86 -13.43 20.93 -25.29
N LEU A 87 -13.65 19.61 -25.21
CA LEU A 87 -13.32 18.66 -26.28
C LEU A 87 -14.49 18.47 -27.28
N GLU A 88 -15.63 19.07 -27.01
CA GLU A 88 -16.87 18.91 -27.82
C GLU A 88 -17.25 17.45 -28.04
N GLY A 89 -17.01 16.61 -27.05
CA GLY A 89 -17.21 15.17 -27.13
C GLY A 89 -17.39 14.48 -25.79
N ASN A 90 -17.82 13.21 -25.82
CA ASN A 90 -18.00 12.41 -24.62
C ASN A 90 -16.64 11.94 -24.05
N VAL A 91 -16.47 12.01 -22.73
CA VAL A 91 -15.25 11.60 -22.02
C VAL A 91 -15.58 10.46 -21.06
N ASP A 92 -15.44 9.22 -21.56
CA ASP A 92 -15.80 8.01 -20.80
C ASP A 92 -14.61 7.35 -20.10
N ARG A 93 -13.37 7.66 -20.51
CA ARG A 93 -12.15 7.02 -20.02
C ARG A 93 -11.16 8.04 -19.48
N CYS A 94 -10.42 7.66 -18.45
CA CYS A 94 -9.42 8.54 -17.85
C CYS A 94 -8.21 7.78 -17.31
N VAL A 95 -7.10 8.49 -17.14
CA VAL A 95 -6.00 8.12 -16.25
C VAL A 95 -6.13 8.99 -15.01
N LEU A 96 -6.09 8.37 -13.83
CA LEU A 96 -6.14 9.07 -12.56
C LEU A 96 -4.81 8.98 -11.84
N THR A 97 -4.46 10.04 -11.12
CA THR A 97 -3.27 10.07 -10.27
C THR A 97 -3.65 9.91 -8.81
N VAL A 98 -2.80 9.20 -8.07
CA VAL A 98 -2.93 8.98 -6.64
C VAL A 98 -1.58 9.20 -5.95
N PRO A 99 -1.55 9.60 -4.67
CA PRO A 99 -0.33 9.66 -3.89
C PRO A 99 0.41 8.32 -3.89
N ALA A 100 1.74 8.36 -3.85
CA ALA A 100 2.54 7.14 -3.84
C ALA A 100 2.31 6.29 -2.58
N HIS A 101 1.97 6.93 -1.45
CA HIS A 101 1.68 6.27 -0.17
C HIS A 101 0.27 5.68 -0.08
N PHE A 102 -0.63 5.96 -1.06
CA PHE A 102 -1.96 5.36 -1.06
C PHE A 102 -1.85 3.85 -1.07
N ASP A 103 -2.49 3.25 -0.09
CA ASP A 103 -2.67 1.81 -0.03
C ASP A 103 -3.74 1.33 -1.03
N GLU A 104 -3.95 0.04 -1.07
CA GLU A 104 -4.92 -0.56 -1.98
C GLU A 104 -6.36 -0.15 -1.67
N ALA A 105 -6.69 0.16 -0.39
CA ALA A 105 -8.03 0.62 -0.03
C ALA A 105 -8.31 2.02 -0.59
N ALA A 106 -7.35 2.94 -0.45
CA ALA A 106 -7.45 4.29 -0.99
C ALA A 106 -7.44 4.31 -2.53
N ARG A 107 -6.60 3.46 -3.15
CA ARG A 107 -6.57 3.26 -4.61
C ARG A 107 -7.91 2.74 -5.14
N LYS A 108 -8.47 1.73 -4.49
CA LYS A 108 -9.79 1.19 -4.84
C LYS A 108 -10.88 2.23 -4.64
N ALA A 109 -10.90 2.93 -3.51
CA ALA A 109 -11.87 4.00 -3.23
C ALA A 109 -11.82 5.09 -4.31
N THR A 110 -10.63 5.44 -4.82
CA THR A 110 -10.45 6.40 -5.92
C THR A 110 -11.03 5.87 -7.24
N LYS A 111 -10.80 4.59 -7.55
CA LYS A 111 -11.40 3.93 -8.73
C LYS A 111 -12.93 3.87 -8.64
N ASP A 112 -13.46 3.54 -7.46
CA ASP A 112 -14.90 3.49 -7.22
C ASP A 112 -15.53 4.89 -7.37
N ALA A 113 -14.84 5.96 -6.92
CA ALA A 113 -15.28 7.34 -7.13
C ALA A 113 -15.36 7.70 -8.62
N ALA A 114 -14.39 7.28 -9.43
CA ALA A 114 -14.44 7.50 -10.88
C ALA A 114 -15.59 6.76 -11.55
N LYS A 115 -15.84 5.51 -11.12
CA LYS A 115 -16.98 4.72 -11.59
C LYS A 115 -18.31 5.38 -11.23
N LEU A 116 -18.44 5.93 -10.01
CA LEU A 116 -19.61 6.73 -9.60
C LEU A 116 -19.77 8.01 -10.42
N ALA A 117 -18.68 8.58 -10.92
CA ALA A 117 -18.70 9.72 -11.84
C ALA A 117 -18.99 9.32 -13.30
N GLY A 118 -19.16 8.03 -13.60
CA GLY A 118 -19.43 7.53 -14.95
C GLY A 118 -18.19 7.54 -15.85
N MET A 119 -17.01 7.24 -15.28
CA MET A 119 -15.75 7.12 -16.02
C MET A 119 -15.09 5.76 -15.78
N GLU A 120 -14.52 5.20 -16.85
CA GLU A 120 -13.65 4.04 -16.81
C GLU A 120 -12.21 4.48 -16.56
N VAL A 121 -11.59 3.96 -15.50
CA VAL A 121 -10.18 4.23 -15.21
C VAL A 121 -9.32 3.27 -16.02
N LEU A 122 -8.62 3.77 -17.03
CA LEU A 122 -7.66 3.01 -17.82
C LEU A 122 -6.44 2.61 -16.99
N ARG A 123 -6.00 3.53 -16.13
CA ARG A 123 -4.87 3.32 -15.24
C ARG A 123 -4.90 4.28 -14.05
N LEU A 124 -4.50 3.79 -12.87
CA LEU A 124 -4.04 4.61 -11.76
C LEU A 124 -2.51 4.74 -11.85
N ILE A 125 -1.98 5.95 -11.72
CA ILE A 125 -0.54 6.19 -11.64
C ILE A 125 -0.21 7.01 -10.41
N ASN A 126 0.99 6.80 -9.86
CA ASN A 126 1.43 7.60 -8.73
C ASN A 126 1.75 9.04 -9.15
N GLU A 127 1.33 10.02 -8.35
CA GLU A 127 1.54 11.46 -8.62
C GLU A 127 3.01 11.80 -8.88
N PRO A 128 3.99 11.30 -8.07
CA PRO A 128 5.40 11.58 -8.35
C PRO A 128 5.88 10.94 -9.66
N THR A 129 5.34 9.79 -10.01
CA THR A 129 5.67 9.12 -11.29
C THR A 129 5.12 9.91 -12.46
N ALA A 130 3.88 10.44 -12.35
CA ALA A 130 3.31 11.31 -13.37
C ALA A 130 4.12 12.61 -13.52
N ALA A 131 4.49 13.26 -12.41
CA ALA A 131 5.34 14.44 -12.44
C ALA A 131 6.68 14.16 -13.13
N ALA A 132 7.36 13.07 -12.78
CA ALA A 132 8.63 12.68 -13.40
C ALA A 132 8.49 12.36 -14.90
N LEU A 133 7.36 11.77 -15.31
CA LEU A 133 7.07 11.51 -16.72
C LEU A 133 7.02 12.81 -17.53
N ALA A 134 6.36 13.85 -17.00
CA ALA A 134 6.30 15.16 -17.66
C ALA A 134 7.69 15.79 -17.85
N TYR A 135 8.58 15.65 -16.87
CA TYR A 135 9.96 16.16 -16.95
C TYR A 135 10.90 15.24 -17.74
N GLY A 136 10.76 13.93 -17.62
CA GLY A 136 11.68 12.96 -18.22
C GLY A 136 11.63 12.90 -19.72
N LEU A 137 10.48 13.13 -20.34
CA LEU A 137 10.32 13.17 -21.79
C LEU A 137 10.94 14.42 -22.42
N GLU A 138 10.97 15.53 -21.73
CA GLU A 138 11.57 16.77 -22.22
C GLU A 138 13.11 16.76 -22.15
N ASN A 139 13.67 16.11 -21.13
CA ASN A 139 15.10 16.20 -20.85
C ASN A 139 15.90 14.92 -21.14
N GLY A 140 15.26 13.74 -21.21
CA GLY A 140 15.88 12.44 -21.57
C GLY A 140 17.08 12.01 -20.72
N VAL A 141 17.28 12.60 -19.54
CA VAL A 141 18.46 12.36 -18.69
C VAL A 141 18.19 11.22 -17.72
N GLU A 142 18.97 10.15 -17.81
CA GLU A 142 18.95 9.07 -16.82
C GLU A 142 19.55 9.54 -15.49
N GLY A 143 18.95 9.12 -14.37
CA GLY A 143 19.44 9.49 -13.04
C GLY A 143 18.42 9.28 -11.94
N ILE A 144 18.73 9.82 -10.74
CA ILE A 144 17.86 9.79 -9.58
C ILE A 144 17.23 11.16 -9.41
N TYR A 145 15.92 11.21 -9.26
CA TYR A 145 15.15 12.43 -9.10
C TYR A 145 14.36 12.39 -7.81
N ALA A 146 14.29 13.52 -7.13
CA ALA A 146 13.39 13.72 -6.01
C ALA A 146 12.14 14.48 -6.48
N VAL A 147 10.97 13.99 -6.15
CA VAL A 147 9.70 14.70 -6.31
C VAL A 147 9.24 15.14 -4.93
N TYR A 148 9.16 16.44 -4.73
CA TYR A 148 8.69 17.08 -3.49
C TYR A 148 7.31 17.66 -3.77
N ASP A 149 6.27 17.00 -3.30
CA ASP A 149 4.87 17.38 -3.51
C ASP A 149 4.28 17.94 -2.22
N LEU A 150 4.09 19.26 -2.18
CA LEU A 150 3.42 19.96 -1.09
C LEU A 150 2.16 20.63 -1.62
N GLY A 151 1.07 19.88 -1.51
CA GLY A 151 -0.24 20.32 -1.94
C GLY A 151 -0.98 21.18 -0.90
N GLY A 152 -2.29 21.28 -1.06
CA GLY A 152 -3.17 21.93 -0.08
C GLY A 152 -3.41 21.05 1.14
N GLY A 153 -3.42 19.72 0.97
CA GLY A 153 -3.84 18.78 2.00
C GLY A 153 -2.78 17.78 2.46
N THR A 154 -1.80 17.46 1.64
CA THR A 154 -0.80 16.43 1.93
C THR A 154 0.58 16.91 1.57
N PHE A 155 1.57 16.33 2.21
CA PHE A 155 2.97 16.39 1.81
C PHE A 155 3.43 14.99 1.41
N ASP A 156 4.06 14.88 0.26
CA ASP A 156 4.68 13.65 -0.23
C ASP A 156 6.08 13.94 -0.78
N VAL A 157 7.01 13.02 -0.55
CA VAL A 157 8.31 13.02 -1.20
C VAL A 157 8.60 11.63 -1.76
N SER A 158 9.10 11.57 -2.99
CA SER A 158 9.46 10.31 -3.63
C SER A 158 10.82 10.41 -4.31
N LEU A 159 11.64 9.39 -4.16
CA LEU A 159 12.87 9.22 -4.92
C LEU A 159 12.61 8.25 -6.07
N LEU A 160 12.89 8.70 -7.28
CA LEU A 160 12.64 7.99 -8.51
C LEU A 160 13.95 7.76 -9.24
N LYS A 161 14.16 6.56 -9.76
CA LYS A 161 15.25 6.26 -10.71
C LYS A 161 14.69 6.22 -12.12
N LEU A 162 15.23 7.06 -12.98
CA LEU A 162 14.97 7.01 -14.42
C LEU A 162 16.11 6.26 -15.10
N GLN A 163 15.79 5.18 -15.78
CA GLN A 163 16.74 4.39 -16.55
C GLN A 163 16.06 3.79 -17.79
N LYS A 164 16.60 4.08 -18.99
CA LYS A 164 16.07 3.59 -20.27
C LYS A 164 14.58 3.86 -20.48
N GLY A 165 14.11 5.04 -20.08
CA GLY A 165 12.70 5.42 -20.20
C GLY A 165 11.78 4.78 -19.15
N VAL A 166 12.33 4.02 -18.19
CA VAL A 166 11.58 3.38 -17.11
C VAL A 166 11.77 4.16 -15.83
N PHE A 167 10.65 4.50 -15.17
CA PHE A 167 10.65 5.13 -13.84
C PHE A 167 10.46 4.06 -12.77
N GLN A 168 11.39 3.98 -11.84
CA GLN A 168 11.32 3.12 -10.68
C GLN A 168 11.27 3.96 -9.41
N VAL A 169 10.24 3.78 -8.59
CA VAL A 169 10.16 4.38 -7.26
C VAL A 169 11.16 3.64 -6.35
N LEU A 170 12.13 4.36 -5.82
CA LEU A 170 13.14 3.82 -4.89
C LEU A 170 12.65 3.85 -3.45
N ALA A 171 12.11 4.99 -3.04
CA ALA A 171 11.53 5.19 -1.71
C ALA A 171 10.52 6.34 -1.75
N THR A 172 9.57 6.32 -0.81
CA THR A 172 8.58 7.38 -0.61
C THR A 172 8.49 7.74 0.85
N GLY A 173 8.12 8.97 1.15
CA GLY A 173 7.80 9.49 2.46
C GLY A 173 6.74 10.56 2.38
N GLY A 174 6.06 10.87 3.48
CA GLY A 174 5.04 11.91 3.46
C GLY A 174 4.35 12.15 4.79
N ASP A 175 3.45 13.09 4.77
CA ASP A 175 2.58 13.44 5.89
C ASP A 175 1.18 13.72 5.34
N PRO A 176 0.21 12.83 5.56
CA PRO A 176 -1.15 12.96 5.03
C PRO A 176 -1.94 14.08 5.71
N ALA A 177 -1.41 14.68 6.77
CA ALA A 177 -2.06 15.72 7.56
C ALA A 177 -1.28 17.05 7.53
N LEU A 178 -0.43 17.29 6.52
CA LEU A 178 0.35 18.51 6.39
C LEU A 178 0.24 19.07 4.97
N GLY A 179 -0.19 20.32 4.84
CA GLY A 179 -0.31 21.01 3.55
C GLY A 179 -0.66 22.49 3.68
N GLY A 180 -0.96 23.12 2.56
CA GLY A 180 -1.29 24.55 2.48
C GLY A 180 -2.54 24.94 3.26
N ASP A 181 -3.49 24.03 3.47
CA ASP A 181 -4.70 24.27 4.28
C ASP A 181 -4.34 24.44 5.76
N ASP A 182 -3.31 23.73 6.25
CA ASP A 182 -2.83 23.88 7.62
C ASP A 182 -2.10 25.23 7.79
N PHE A 183 -1.38 25.67 6.76
CA PHE A 183 -0.79 27.01 6.74
C PHE A 183 -1.85 28.10 6.82
N ASP A 184 -2.96 27.93 6.11
CA ASP A 184 -4.10 28.87 6.16
C ASP A 184 -4.67 28.98 7.59
N VAL A 185 -4.76 27.86 8.31
CA VAL A 185 -5.22 27.83 9.72
C VAL A 185 -4.23 28.56 10.64
N PHE A 186 -2.92 28.30 10.52
CA PHE A 186 -1.92 28.98 11.36
C PHE A 186 -1.94 30.50 11.14
N VAL A 187 -2.08 30.94 9.89
CA VAL A 187 -2.17 32.35 9.56
C VAL A 187 -3.47 32.95 10.12
N LEU A 188 -4.62 32.27 9.93
CA LEU A 188 -5.90 32.75 10.46
C LEU A 188 -5.86 32.93 11.97
N ASP A 189 -5.40 31.90 12.70
CA ASP A 189 -5.33 31.96 14.15
C ASP A 189 -4.41 33.10 14.63
N SER A 190 -3.24 33.24 14.01
CA SER A 190 -2.31 34.34 14.32
C SER A 190 -2.91 35.73 14.07
N LEU A 191 -3.65 35.90 12.97
CA LEU A 191 -4.30 37.20 12.66
C LEU A 191 -5.47 37.50 13.60
N LEU A 192 -6.26 36.51 13.97
CA LEU A 192 -7.36 36.68 14.91
C LEU A 192 -6.88 36.97 16.33
N GLU A 193 -5.79 36.35 16.78
CA GLU A 193 -5.17 36.58 18.10
C GLU A 193 -4.73 38.04 18.30
N LEU A 194 -4.26 38.72 17.24
CA LEU A 194 -3.94 40.15 17.27
C LEU A 194 -5.14 41.04 17.68
N HIS A 195 -6.35 40.51 17.50
CA HIS A 195 -7.60 41.18 17.85
C HIS A 195 -8.31 40.54 19.05
N GLY A 196 -7.62 39.68 19.82
CA GLY A 196 -8.15 38.98 20.99
C GLY A 196 -9.24 37.96 20.68
N LYS A 197 -9.29 37.46 19.45
CA LYS A 197 -10.27 36.48 18.95
C LYS A 197 -9.58 35.18 18.59
N ARG A 198 -10.35 34.09 18.46
CA ARG A 198 -9.89 32.76 18.01
C ARG A 198 -10.88 32.19 17.00
N SER A 199 -10.43 31.30 16.16
CA SER A 199 -11.29 30.62 15.16
C SER A 199 -12.53 29.98 15.80
N LYS A 200 -12.39 29.38 16.99
CA LYS A 200 -13.48 28.75 17.75
C LYS A 200 -14.58 29.72 18.23
N ASP A 201 -14.32 31.01 18.19
CA ASP A 201 -15.30 32.05 18.60
C ASP A 201 -16.32 32.34 17.48
N PHE A 202 -16.12 31.72 16.29
CA PHE A 202 -16.94 31.93 15.12
C PHE A 202 -17.64 30.64 14.66
N ALA A 203 -18.76 30.81 13.96
CA ALA A 203 -19.44 29.70 13.32
C ALA A 203 -18.52 29.05 12.25
N PRO A 204 -18.62 27.73 12.03
CA PRO A 204 -17.79 27.01 11.04
C PRO A 204 -17.85 27.61 9.64
N SER A 205 -19.01 28.13 9.21
CA SER A 205 -19.20 28.82 7.94
C SER A 205 -18.38 30.10 7.83
N THR A 206 -18.33 30.87 8.93
CA THR A 206 -17.54 32.11 8.99
C THR A 206 -16.05 31.79 8.94
N VAL A 207 -15.60 30.78 9.68
CA VAL A 207 -14.20 30.31 9.63
C VAL A 207 -13.83 29.85 8.22
N SER A 208 -14.70 29.11 7.55
CA SER A 208 -14.47 28.68 6.16
C SER A 208 -14.30 29.86 5.20
N SER A 209 -15.09 30.92 5.37
CA SER A 209 -14.94 32.16 4.58
C SER A 209 -13.62 32.87 4.90
N PHE A 210 -13.24 32.95 6.17
CA PHE A 210 -11.97 33.56 6.60
C PHE A 210 -10.76 32.80 6.04
N LEU A 211 -10.77 31.46 6.07
CA LEU A 211 -9.73 30.63 5.46
C LEU A 211 -9.58 30.89 3.95
N SER A 212 -10.68 31.16 3.26
CA SER A 212 -10.61 31.50 1.83
C SER A 212 -9.93 32.86 1.61
N ILE A 213 -10.21 33.86 2.48
CA ILE A 213 -9.55 35.16 2.44
C ILE A 213 -8.06 35.03 2.75
N VAL A 214 -7.72 34.26 3.78
CA VAL A 214 -6.31 33.99 4.16
C VAL A 214 -5.55 33.31 3.02
N ARG A 215 -6.17 32.32 2.37
CA ARG A 215 -5.58 31.64 1.21
C ARG A 215 -5.20 32.63 0.12
N CYS A 216 -6.11 33.49 -0.27
CA CYS A 216 -5.83 34.53 -1.28
C CYS A 216 -4.67 35.43 -0.83
N GLY A 217 -4.64 35.85 0.43
CA GLY A 217 -3.53 36.64 0.98
C GLY A 217 -2.20 35.90 0.98
N LYS A 218 -2.19 34.62 1.36
CA LYS A 218 -1.00 33.75 1.30
C LYS A 218 -0.46 33.62 -0.13
N GLU A 219 -1.33 33.41 -1.10
CA GLU A 219 -0.97 33.29 -2.52
C GLU A 219 -0.39 34.61 -3.06
N GLU A 220 -0.93 35.77 -2.66
CA GLU A 220 -0.43 37.09 -3.02
C GLU A 220 1.00 37.32 -2.51
N LEU A 221 1.36 36.77 -1.34
CA LEU A 221 2.71 36.87 -0.77
C LEU A 221 3.79 36.10 -1.54
N THR A 222 3.41 35.29 -2.53
CA THR A 222 4.38 34.70 -3.47
C THR A 222 5.12 35.78 -4.26
N SER A 223 4.41 36.85 -4.65
CA SER A 223 4.96 37.95 -5.47
C SER A 223 5.15 39.26 -4.71
N ARG A 224 4.48 39.44 -3.57
CA ARG A 224 4.53 40.66 -2.74
C ARG A 224 5.12 40.36 -1.36
N ASP A 225 5.66 41.40 -0.72
CA ASP A 225 6.21 41.27 0.63
C ASP A 225 5.18 41.48 1.73
N VAL A 226 4.07 42.15 1.40
CA VAL A 226 2.95 42.40 2.33
C VAL A 226 1.62 42.29 1.58
N CYS A 227 0.64 41.66 2.18
CA CYS A 227 -0.75 41.66 1.75
C CYS A 227 -1.67 42.20 2.86
N HIS A 228 -2.87 42.66 2.46
CA HIS A 228 -3.90 43.14 3.38
C HIS A 228 -5.12 42.25 3.23
N VAL A 229 -5.58 41.73 4.36
CA VAL A 229 -6.78 40.89 4.44
C VAL A 229 -7.83 41.56 5.31
N SER A 230 -9.10 41.40 4.97
CA SER A 230 -10.22 41.93 5.73
C SER A 230 -11.25 40.84 5.98
N PHE A 231 -11.58 40.63 7.26
CA PHE A 231 -12.57 39.63 7.69
C PHE A 231 -13.89 40.34 7.98
N PRO A 232 -14.93 40.13 7.18
CA PRO A 232 -16.24 40.73 7.39
C PRO A 232 -16.93 40.13 8.61
N LEU A 233 -17.49 40.98 9.46
CA LEU A 233 -18.27 40.61 10.64
C LEU A 233 -19.60 41.40 10.64
N PRO A 234 -20.64 40.91 11.32
CA PRO A 234 -21.92 41.64 11.44
C PRO A 234 -21.76 43.05 12.03
N GLU A 235 -20.76 43.25 12.87
CA GLU A 235 -20.51 44.51 13.62
C GLU A 235 -19.41 45.38 12.94
N GLY A 236 -18.92 44.98 11.75
CA GLY A 236 -17.84 45.69 11.08
C GLY A 236 -16.87 44.74 10.39
N GLU A 237 -15.62 45.15 10.21
CA GLU A 237 -14.58 44.31 9.62
C GLU A 237 -13.28 44.34 10.43
N ILE A 238 -12.59 43.20 10.47
CA ILE A 238 -11.24 43.09 11.03
C ILE A 238 -10.24 43.25 9.89
N LYS A 239 -9.43 44.32 9.90
CA LYS A 239 -8.38 44.56 8.92
C LYS A 239 -7.02 44.14 9.46
N CYS A 240 -6.32 43.29 8.73
CA CYS A 240 -5.02 42.81 9.09
C CYS A 240 -4.02 43.00 7.95
N SER A 241 -2.75 43.15 8.31
CA SER A 241 -1.62 43.09 7.38
C SER A 241 -0.82 41.84 7.66
N LEU A 242 -0.53 41.06 6.65
CA LEU A 242 0.33 39.89 6.71
C LEU A 242 1.58 40.13 5.87
N SER A 243 2.76 40.04 6.50
CA SER A 243 4.03 40.11 5.77
C SER A 243 4.51 38.71 5.40
N ARG A 244 5.33 38.62 4.31
CA ARG A 244 5.98 37.36 3.92
C ARG A 244 6.83 36.80 5.06
N SER A 245 7.59 37.63 5.78
CA SER A 245 8.40 37.20 6.92
C SER A 245 7.56 36.60 8.06
N LYS A 246 6.35 37.12 8.30
CA LYS A 246 5.45 36.55 9.30
C LYS A 246 4.87 35.22 8.84
N LEU A 247 4.52 35.11 7.56
CA LEU A 247 4.11 33.82 6.97
C LEU A 247 5.22 32.77 7.12
N GLU A 248 6.47 33.12 6.75
CA GLU A 248 7.63 32.22 6.84
C GLU A 248 7.88 31.76 8.29
N GLU A 249 7.75 32.64 9.27
CA GLU A 249 7.81 32.31 10.70
C GLU A 249 6.75 31.29 11.11
N LEU A 250 5.48 31.51 10.70
CA LEU A 250 4.36 30.66 11.07
C LEU A 250 4.43 29.25 10.47
N ILE A 251 5.03 29.10 9.29
CA ILE A 251 5.12 27.81 8.60
C ILE A 251 6.46 27.10 8.80
N SER A 252 7.43 27.74 9.47
CA SER A 252 8.82 27.23 9.58
C SER A 252 8.90 25.81 10.12
N ASP A 253 8.20 25.51 11.21
CA ASP A 253 8.20 24.19 11.84
C ASP A 253 7.61 23.12 10.93
N SER A 254 6.53 23.47 10.20
CA SER A 254 5.90 22.57 9.24
C SER A 254 6.82 22.27 8.05
N VAL A 255 7.51 23.28 7.54
CA VAL A 255 8.50 23.10 6.46
C VAL A 255 9.69 22.25 6.95
N GLU A 256 10.21 22.49 8.15
CA GLU A 256 11.30 21.66 8.69
C GLU A 256 10.87 20.21 8.90
N ARG A 257 9.61 19.96 9.27
CA ARG A 257 9.04 18.61 9.34
C ARG A 257 9.07 17.92 7.98
N THR A 258 8.73 18.62 6.88
CA THR A 258 8.85 18.04 5.53
C THR A 258 10.29 17.70 5.16
N LEU A 259 11.24 18.58 5.50
CA LEU A 259 12.67 18.34 5.22
C LEU A 259 13.24 17.18 6.03
N LYS A 260 12.74 16.97 7.26
CA LYS A 260 13.11 15.80 8.06
C LYS A 260 12.69 14.52 7.35
N ILE A 261 11.47 14.46 6.84
CA ILE A 261 10.97 13.33 6.05
C ILE A 261 11.82 13.11 4.79
N CYS A 262 12.21 14.19 4.08
CA CYS A 262 13.11 14.07 2.92
C CYS A 262 14.44 13.40 3.29
N ARG A 263 15.05 13.81 4.40
CA ARG A 263 16.31 13.20 4.89
C ARG A 263 16.14 11.73 5.27
N GLU A 264 15.03 11.36 5.91
CA GLU A 264 14.69 9.98 6.25
C GLU A 264 14.52 9.10 5.00
N VAL A 265 13.86 9.63 3.97
CA VAL A 265 13.69 8.93 2.68
C VAL A 265 15.02 8.71 1.96
N LEU A 266 15.91 9.70 1.95
CA LEU A 266 17.28 9.56 1.42
C LEU A 266 18.07 8.49 2.18
N GLN A 267 17.97 8.47 3.51
CA GLN A 267 18.66 7.49 4.36
C GLN A 267 18.14 6.07 4.12
N THR A 268 16.83 5.88 3.89
CA THR A 268 16.23 4.55 3.63
C THR A 268 16.87 3.84 2.44
N VAL A 269 17.31 4.60 1.44
CA VAL A 269 17.98 4.06 0.24
C VAL A 269 19.49 4.31 0.23
N SER A 270 20.04 4.79 1.34
CA SER A 270 21.47 5.09 1.49
C SER A 270 22.03 6.06 0.44
N LEU A 271 21.25 7.07 0.06
CA LEU A 271 21.63 8.11 -0.89
C LEU A 271 22.01 9.41 -0.16
N ASN A 272 23.04 10.08 -0.69
CA ASN A 272 23.37 11.45 -0.30
C ASN A 272 22.59 12.45 -1.18
N PRO A 273 22.28 13.67 -0.70
CA PRO A 273 21.63 14.70 -1.50
C PRO A 273 22.31 14.97 -2.85
N ALA A 274 23.64 14.93 -2.90
CA ALA A 274 24.45 15.16 -4.11
C ALA A 274 24.28 14.08 -5.20
N GLU A 275 23.73 12.91 -4.86
CA GLU A 275 23.46 11.83 -5.83
C GLU A 275 22.10 11.99 -6.53
N VAL A 276 21.26 12.91 -6.05
CA VAL A 276 20.01 13.29 -6.68
C VAL A 276 20.32 14.21 -7.86
N GLN A 277 19.89 13.86 -9.07
CA GLN A 277 20.16 14.61 -10.29
C GLN A 277 19.30 15.86 -10.43
N GLY A 278 18.14 15.88 -9.80
CA GLY A 278 17.23 17.01 -9.86
C GLY A 278 16.04 16.86 -8.89
N VAL A 279 15.50 18.00 -8.49
CA VAL A 279 14.35 18.07 -7.60
C VAL A 279 13.17 18.68 -8.34
N ILE A 280 12.06 17.98 -8.37
CA ILE A 280 10.82 18.38 -9.00
C ILE A 280 9.86 18.87 -7.91
N LEU A 281 9.37 20.10 -8.05
CA LEU A 281 8.37 20.67 -7.15
C LEU A 281 6.97 20.45 -7.72
N VAL A 282 6.09 19.94 -6.87
CA VAL A 282 4.68 19.67 -7.17
C VAL A 282 3.81 20.30 -6.09
N GLY A 283 2.62 20.72 -6.47
CA GLY A 283 1.63 21.31 -5.56
C GLY A 283 1.80 22.83 -5.35
N GLY A 284 0.68 23.52 -5.20
CA GLY A 284 0.63 24.99 -5.12
C GLY A 284 1.41 25.58 -3.94
N SER A 285 1.54 24.86 -2.84
CA SER A 285 2.28 25.33 -1.65
C SER A 285 3.79 25.41 -1.88
N THR A 286 4.33 24.71 -2.88
CA THR A 286 5.75 24.81 -3.28
C THR A 286 6.08 26.16 -3.97
N ARG A 287 5.09 26.96 -4.32
CA ARG A 287 5.29 28.33 -4.84
C ARG A 287 5.79 29.30 -3.77
N ILE A 288 5.64 28.98 -2.49
CA ILE A 288 6.09 29.81 -1.38
C ILE A 288 7.64 29.89 -1.44
N PRO A 289 8.22 31.11 -1.56
CA PRO A 289 9.68 31.25 -1.72
C PRO A 289 10.51 30.62 -0.59
N TYR A 290 9.98 30.62 0.63
CA TYR A 290 10.62 29.96 1.78
C TYR A 290 10.73 28.45 1.58
N VAL A 291 9.68 27.80 1.07
CA VAL A 291 9.68 26.35 0.77
C VAL A 291 10.74 26.04 -0.27
N GLN A 292 10.79 26.81 -1.38
CA GLN A 292 11.79 26.60 -2.44
C GLN A 292 13.22 26.70 -1.92
N LYS A 293 13.51 27.75 -1.14
CA LYS A 293 14.83 27.92 -0.52
C LYS A 293 15.20 26.79 0.45
N ALA A 294 14.22 26.32 1.23
CA ALA A 294 14.42 25.26 2.19
C ALA A 294 14.72 23.93 1.49
N VAL A 295 13.98 23.62 0.42
CA VAL A 295 14.21 22.43 -0.42
C VAL A 295 15.55 22.49 -1.14
N SER A 296 15.89 23.65 -1.75
CA SER A 296 17.20 23.86 -2.39
C SER A 296 18.36 23.60 -1.41
N LYS A 297 18.23 24.07 -0.18
CA LYS A 297 19.23 23.82 0.86
C LYS A 297 19.30 22.36 1.28
N CYS A 298 18.18 21.65 1.34
CA CYS A 298 18.10 20.24 1.75
C CYS A 298 18.74 19.30 0.73
N PHE A 299 18.53 19.56 -0.55
CA PHE A 299 19.06 18.75 -1.66
C PHE A 299 20.34 19.32 -2.26
N GLU A 300 20.88 20.41 -1.72
CA GLU A 300 22.11 21.08 -2.18
C GLU A 300 22.07 21.51 -3.66
N GLN A 301 20.88 21.72 -4.20
CA GLN A 301 20.65 22.13 -5.58
C GLN A 301 19.31 22.85 -5.74
N ASP A 302 19.20 23.68 -6.77
CA ASP A 302 17.96 24.39 -7.07
C ASP A 302 16.94 23.45 -7.71
N PRO A 303 15.68 23.47 -7.26
CA PRO A 303 14.61 22.70 -7.89
C PRO A 303 14.36 23.14 -9.33
N TYR A 304 13.90 22.22 -10.16
CA TYR A 304 13.49 22.55 -11.53
C TYR A 304 12.32 23.52 -11.54
N GLY A 305 12.46 24.64 -12.31
CA GLY A 305 11.46 25.71 -12.37
C GLY A 305 10.66 25.76 -13.67
N ASN A 306 10.89 24.83 -14.60
CA ASN A 306 10.41 24.96 -15.98
C ASN A 306 8.95 24.54 -16.19
N VAL A 307 8.34 23.85 -15.23
CA VAL A 307 6.96 23.35 -15.33
C VAL A 307 6.11 23.93 -14.21
N ASN A 308 4.87 24.24 -14.50
CA ASN A 308 3.91 24.73 -13.51
C ASN A 308 3.63 23.63 -12.47
N PRO A 309 3.95 23.81 -11.19
CA PRO A 309 3.76 22.80 -10.16
C PRO A 309 2.30 22.39 -9.93
N ASP A 310 1.33 23.21 -10.38
CA ASP A 310 -0.09 22.87 -10.29
C ASP A 310 -0.56 21.95 -11.43
N GLU A 311 0.18 21.89 -12.55
CA GLU A 311 -0.22 21.21 -13.78
C GLU A 311 0.65 20.01 -14.11
N VAL A 312 1.85 19.91 -13.53
CA VAL A 312 2.85 18.91 -13.89
C VAL A 312 2.33 17.46 -13.79
N VAL A 313 1.58 17.15 -12.74
CA VAL A 313 0.97 15.82 -12.54
C VAL A 313 -0.06 15.52 -13.63
N ALA A 314 -0.90 16.50 -13.96
CA ALA A 314 -1.91 16.36 -15.02
C ALA A 314 -1.26 16.18 -16.40
N HIS A 315 -0.16 16.88 -16.69
CA HIS A 315 0.62 16.69 -17.91
C HIS A 315 1.18 15.27 -18.01
N GLY A 316 1.77 14.74 -16.93
CA GLY A 316 2.26 13.37 -16.90
C GLY A 316 1.14 12.33 -17.06
N ALA A 317 -0.02 12.58 -16.45
CA ALA A 317 -1.19 11.73 -16.64
C ALA A 317 -1.71 11.75 -18.09
N ALA A 318 -1.68 12.92 -18.76
CA ALA A 318 -2.08 13.07 -20.16
C ALA A 318 -1.11 12.30 -21.09
N ILE A 319 0.20 12.40 -20.86
CA ILE A 319 1.22 11.61 -21.59
C ILE A 319 0.96 10.12 -21.44
N GLN A 320 0.64 9.67 -20.23
CA GLN A 320 0.30 8.25 -19.98
C GLN A 320 -0.99 7.84 -20.69
N ALA A 321 -2.01 8.69 -20.71
CA ALA A 321 -3.26 8.43 -21.41
C ALA A 321 -3.05 8.31 -22.92
N GLU A 322 -2.20 9.17 -23.50
CA GLU A 322 -1.80 9.09 -24.90
C GLU A 322 -1.04 7.78 -25.19
N ALA A 323 -0.07 7.41 -24.36
CA ALA A 323 0.68 6.17 -24.52
C ALA A 323 -0.22 4.92 -24.49
N LEU A 324 -1.21 4.89 -23.61
CA LEU A 324 -2.19 3.80 -23.51
C LEU A 324 -3.13 3.70 -24.73
N THR A 325 -3.40 4.82 -25.40
CA THR A 325 -4.31 4.86 -26.55
C THR A 325 -3.59 4.73 -27.89
N SER A 326 -2.36 5.23 -28.00
CA SER A 326 -1.55 5.19 -29.23
C SER A 326 -0.69 3.93 -29.34
N GLY A 327 -0.56 3.14 -28.26
CA GLY A 327 0.33 1.95 -28.20
C GLY A 327 1.81 2.32 -28.11
N ALA A 328 2.16 3.53 -27.72
CA ALA A 328 3.54 3.94 -27.50
C ALA A 328 4.20 3.17 -26.34
N GLN A 329 5.49 2.82 -26.49
CA GLN A 329 6.23 1.95 -25.55
C GLN A 329 6.71 2.65 -24.27
N THR A 330 6.09 3.73 -23.83
CA THR A 330 6.45 4.37 -22.55
C THR A 330 5.92 3.52 -21.39
N LEU A 331 6.72 2.57 -20.95
CA LEU A 331 6.37 1.64 -19.89
C LEU A 331 6.70 2.28 -18.54
N LEU A 332 5.69 2.73 -17.83
CA LEU A 332 5.84 3.04 -16.41
C LEU A 332 5.84 1.72 -15.63
N LEU A 333 6.94 1.43 -14.95
CA LEU A 333 7.01 0.33 -14.00
C LEU A 333 6.91 0.92 -12.58
N ASP A 334 5.78 0.72 -11.95
CA ASP A 334 5.65 0.88 -10.51
C ASP A 334 6.08 -0.41 -9.80
N VAL A 335 6.32 -0.39 -8.51
CA VAL A 335 6.81 -1.54 -7.76
C VAL A 335 5.95 -1.81 -6.53
N THR A 336 5.86 -3.08 -6.13
CA THR A 336 5.20 -3.47 -4.88
C THR A 336 5.97 -2.92 -3.68
N PRO A 337 5.33 -2.19 -2.74
CA PRO A 337 6.01 -1.58 -1.60
C PRO A 337 6.48 -2.60 -0.56
N LEU A 338 5.75 -3.71 -0.42
CA LEU A 338 6.05 -4.82 0.48
C LEU A 338 5.83 -6.16 -0.23
N SER A 339 6.51 -7.21 0.25
CA SER A 339 6.34 -8.56 -0.25
C SER A 339 4.93 -9.09 0.04
N LEU A 340 4.38 -9.81 -0.94
CA LEU A 340 3.09 -10.49 -0.87
C LEU A 340 3.32 -11.99 -0.85
N GLY A 341 2.71 -12.68 0.09
CA GLY A 341 2.95 -14.10 0.29
C GLY A 341 1.75 -14.84 0.84
N VAL A 342 1.95 -16.13 1.06
CA VAL A 342 0.96 -17.05 1.59
C VAL A 342 1.52 -17.77 2.81
N GLU A 343 0.65 -18.05 3.78
CA GLU A 343 0.96 -18.90 4.93
C GLU A 343 1.20 -20.33 4.46
N ILE A 344 2.32 -20.91 4.92
CA ILE A 344 2.64 -22.31 4.73
C ILE A 344 2.77 -23.03 6.09
N MET A 345 2.96 -24.35 6.04
CA MET A 345 3.08 -25.19 7.24
C MET A 345 4.09 -24.63 8.24
N GLY A 346 3.71 -24.55 9.52
CA GLY A 346 4.54 -23.98 10.59
C GLY A 346 4.38 -22.48 10.75
N GLU A 347 3.27 -21.89 10.28
CA GLU A 347 3.00 -20.45 10.34
C GLU A 347 4.11 -19.61 9.69
N MET A 348 4.81 -20.18 8.72
CA MET A 348 5.83 -19.50 7.93
C MET A 348 5.20 -18.82 6.72
N VAL A 349 5.91 -17.84 6.14
CA VAL A 349 5.50 -17.11 4.95
C VAL A 349 6.29 -17.58 3.73
N ASP A 350 5.59 -17.96 2.66
CA ASP A 350 6.16 -18.10 1.32
C ASP A 350 5.88 -16.84 0.51
N LYS A 351 6.93 -16.06 0.21
CA LYS A 351 6.85 -14.78 -0.51
C LYS A 351 6.73 -15.05 -2.00
N ILE A 352 5.54 -14.86 -2.57
CA ILE A 352 5.25 -15.12 -4.00
C ILE A 352 5.65 -13.92 -4.86
N ILE A 353 5.28 -12.70 -4.47
CA ILE A 353 5.73 -11.46 -5.11
C ILE A 353 6.63 -10.73 -4.13
N PRO A 354 7.94 -10.70 -4.34
CA PRO A 354 8.86 -9.96 -3.48
C PRO A 354 8.63 -8.44 -3.54
N ARG A 355 9.00 -7.74 -2.49
CA ARG A 355 9.13 -6.28 -2.46
C ARG A 355 9.94 -5.77 -3.65
N ASN A 356 9.61 -4.59 -4.13
CA ASN A 356 10.21 -3.94 -5.31
C ASN A 356 10.02 -4.73 -6.62
N SER A 357 9.08 -5.68 -6.68
CA SER A 357 8.69 -6.30 -7.95
C SER A 357 7.95 -5.28 -8.81
N PRO A 358 8.35 -5.12 -10.10
CA PRO A 358 7.61 -4.25 -11.03
C PRO A 358 6.16 -4.71 -11.18
N ILE A 359 5.23 -3.75 -11.24
CA ILE A 359 3.82 -4.01 -11.53
C ILE A 359 3.45 -3.48 -12.93
N PRO A 360 2.51 -4.13 -13.66
CA PRO A 360 1.75 -5.31 -13.24
C PRO A 360 2.61 -6.57 -13.09
N ALA A 361 2.30 -7.41 -12.10
CA ALA A 361 3.01 -8.64 -11.82
C ALA A 361 2.04 -9.81 -11.66
N SER A 362 2.40 -10.96 -12.22
CA SER A 362 1.67 -12.20 -11.98
C SER A 362 2.67 -13.30 -11.70
N LYS A 363 2.57 -13.92 -10.53
CA LYS A 363 3.41 -15.05 -10.12
C LYS A 363 2.57 -16.12 -9.47
N SER A 364 2.98 -17.36 -9.60
CA SER A 364 2.29 -18.50 -9.01
C SER A 364 3.27 -19.48 -8.40
N HIS A 365 2.86 -20.10 -7.28
CA HIS A 365 3.55 -21.22 -6.67
C HIS A 365 2.60 -22.43 -6.60
N GLU A 366 3.19 -23.63 -6.62
CA GLU A 366 2.45 -24.88 -6.47
C GLU A 366 2.53 -25.35 -5.02
N PHE A 367 1.39 -25.72 -4.47
CA PHE A 367 1.23 -26.24 -3.12
C PHE A 367 0.58 -27.62 -3.20
N THR A 368 0.68 -28.35 -2.09
CA THR A 368 0.12 -29.69 -1.98
C THR A 368 -0.59 -29.88 -0.63
N THR A 369 -1.37 -30.95 -0.51
CA THR A 369 -2.04 -31.33 0.73
C THR A 369 -1.06 -31.90 1.73
N SER A 370 -1.27 -31.60 3.02
CA SER A 370 -0.44 -32.05 4.14
C SER A 370 -0.93 -33.34 4.78
N GLN A 371 -2.19 -33.76 4.49
CA GLN A 371 -2.82 -34.93 5.09
C GLN A 371 -3.45 -35.81 4.01
N ASP A 372 -3.51 -37.13 4.28
CA ASP A 372 -4.22 -38.07 3.43
C ASP A 372 -5.72 -37.76 3.43
N GLY A 373 -6.34 -37.80 2.24
CA GLY A 373 -7.77 -37.56 2.08
C GLY A 373 -8.23 -36.11 2.28
N GLN A 374 -7.32 -35.15 2.34
CA GLN A 374 -7.65 -33.73 2.49
C GLN A 374 -8.41 -33.22 1.26
N THR A 375 -9.62 -32.68 1.47
CA THR A 375 -10.53 -32.21 0.41
C THR A 375 -10.67 -30.69 0.34
N ALA A 376 -10.05 -29.96 1.26
CA ALA A 376 -10.06 -28.50 1.32
C ALA A 376 -8.71 -27.95 1.78
N MET A 377 -8.38 -26.72 1.36
CA MET A 377 -7.17 -26.00 1.76
C MET A 377 -7.49 -24.54 2.04
N ALA A 378 -7.13 -24.07 3.24
CA ALA A 378 -7.21 -22.66 3.58
C ALA A 378 -5.99 -21.92 3.00
N ILE A 379 -6.24 -20.85 2.28
CA ILE A 379 -5.22 -19.95 1.72
C ILE A 379 -5.28 -18.66 2.52
N HIS A 380 -4.22 -18.36 3.26
CA HIS A 380 -4.07 -17.13 4.03
C HIS A 380 -3.04 -16.23 3.36
N ILE A 381 -3.48 -15.05 2.95
CA ILE A 381 -2.69 -14.07 2.21
C ILE A 381 -2.12 -13.07 3.20
N VAL A 382 -0.81 -12.86 3.14
CA VAL A 382 -0.09 -11.97 4.04
C VAL A 382 0.81 -10.99 3.29
N GLN A 383 1.09 -9.85 3.91
CA GLN A 383 1.96 -8.81 3.40
C GLN A 383 3.03 -8.47 4.46
N GLY A 384 4.28 -8.42 4.06
CA GLY A 384 5.38 -8.07 4.95
C GLY A 384 6.71 -8.69 4.58
N GLU A 385 7.73 -8.36 5.36
CA GLU A 385 9.11 -8.78 5.10
C GLU A 385 9.62 -9.84 6.08
N ARG A 386 8.84 -10.19 7.11
CA ARG A 386 9.20 -11.18 8.12
C ARG A 386 8.96 -12.62 7.61
N GLU A 387 9.56 -13.59 8.28
CA GLU A 387 9.48 -15.01 7.88
C GLU A 387 8.28 -15.76 8.49
N PHE A 388 7.62 -15.16 9.51
CA PHE A 388 6.48 -15.75 10.20
C PHE A 388 5.20 -14.92 10.04
N VAL A 389 4.06 -15.60 9.92
CA VAL A 389 2.74 -14.99 9.71
C VAL A 389 2.36 -14.00 10.81
N LYS A 390 2.70 -14.31 12.07
CA LYS A 390 2.42 -13.45 13.25
C LYS A 390 3.06 -12.07 13.16
N ASP A 391 4.17 -11.95 12.41
CA ASP A 391 4.95 -10.74 12.23
C ASP A 391 4.65 -10.06 10.87
N CYS A 392 3.67 -10.57 10.12
CA CYS A 392 3.20 -10.04 8.86
C CYS A 392 1.74 -9.60 8.95
N ARG A 393 1.33 -8.71 8.07
CA ARG A 393 -0.04 -8.22 7.97
C ARG A 393 -0.91 -9.23 7.22
N SER A 394 -2.04 -9.63 7.81
CA SER A 394 -3.06 -10.43 7.13
C SER A 394 -3.84 -9.55 6.14
N LEU A 395 -3.89 -9.96 4.89
CA LEU A 395 -4.67 -9.30 3.84
C LEU A 395 -6.02 -9.98 3.61
N GLY A 396 -6.11 -11.29 3.82
CA GLY A 396 -7.34 -12.03 3.64
C GLY A 396 -7.12 -13.54 3.76
N ARG A 397 -8.24 -14.26 3.87
CA ARG A 397 -8.23 -15.73 3.94
C ARG A 397 -9.40 -16.28 3.15
N PHE A 398 -9.17 -17.34 2.37
CA PHE A 398 -10.23 -18.08 1.69
C PHE A 398 -9.92 -19.57 1.67
N GLU A 399 -10.92 -20.37 1.35
CA GLU A 399 -10.81 -21.83 1.33
C GLU A 399 -11.08 -22.38 -0.07
N LEU A 400 -10.10 -23.10 -0.63
CA LEU A 400 -10.29 -23.90 -1.82
C LEU A 400 -10.90 -25.26 -1.41
N ARG A 401 -12.07 -25.57 -1.93
CA ARG A 401 -12.78 -26.84 -1.72
C ARG A 401 -12.83 -27.66 -3.02
N GLY A 402 -13.09 -28.95 -2.88
CA GLY A 402 -13.20 -29.86 -4.03
C GLY A 402 -11.86 -30.44 -4.48
N ILE A 403 -10.88 -30.46 -3.58
CA ILE A 403 -9.64 -31.21 -3.77
C ILE A 403 -9.98 -32.70 -3.73
N PRO A 404 -9.54 -33.50 -4.71
CA PRO A 404 -9.81 -34.94 -4.70
C PRO A 404 -9.07 -35.61 -3.51
N PRO A 405 -9.73 -36.55 -2.81
CA PRO A 405 -9.11 -37.25 -1.69
C PRO A 405 -7.98 -38.15 -2.18
N MET A 406 -6.75 -37.70 -2.03
CA MET A 406 -5.52 -38.39 -2.40
C MET A 406 -4.59 -38.50 -1.19
N GLY A 407 -3.52 -39.27 -1.32
CA GLY A 407 -2.45 -39.27 -0.33
C GLY A 407 -1.79 -37.88 -0.21
N ALA A 408 -1.30 -37.55 0.97
CA ALA A 408 -0.59 -36.31 1.24
C ALA A 408 0.53 -36.09 0.22
N GLY A 409 0.73 -34.85 -0.21
CA GLY A 409 1.74 -34.49 -1.20
C GLY A 409 1.38 -34.77 -2.66
N LYS A 410 0.20 -35.35 -2.97
CA LYS A 410 -0.16 -35.73 -4.35
C LYS A 410 -1.05 -34.70 -5.06
N ALA A 411 -1.85 -33.94 -4.33
CA ALA A 411 -2.65 -32.88 -4.92
C ALA A 411 -1.76 -31.73 -5.41
N ARG A 412 -2.12 -31.15 -6.58
CA ARG A 412 -1.40 -30.01 -7.14
C ARG A 412 -2.31 -28.80 -7.12
N ILE A 413 -1.99 -27.86 -6.27
CA ILE A 413 -2.77 -26.63 -6.08
C ILE A 413 -1.91 -25.46 -6.50
N LYS A 414 -2.26 -24.83 -7.61
CA LYS A 414 -1.61 -23.61 -8.10
C LYS A 414 -2.27 -22.41 -7.46
N VAL A 415 -1.48 -21.65 -6.69
CA VAL A 415 -1.90 -20.35 -6.13
C VAL A 415 -1.23 -19.25 -6.93
N GLN A 416 -2.03 -18.39 -7.54
CA GLN A 416 -1.59 -17.30 -8.39
C GLN A 416 -1.91 -15.97 -7.75
N PHE A 417 -0.92 -15.12 -7.65
CA PHE A 417 -1.01 -13.72 -7.22
C PHE A 417 -0.89 -12.84 -8.46
N THR A 418 -1.83 -11.95 -8.64
CA THR A 418 -1.82 -10.97 -9.72
C THR A 418 -1.99 -9.59 -9.12
N VAL A 419 -0.96 -8.75 -9.27
CA VAL A 419 -1.03 -7.31 -8.97
C VAL A 419 -1.21 -6.61 -10.30
N ASP A 420 -2.29 -5.88 -10.47
CA ASP A 420 -2.55 -5.15 -11.70
C ASP A 420 -1.69 -3.87 -11.81
N ALA A 421 -1.83 -3.16 -12.92
CA ALA A 421 -1.11 -1.91 -13.15
C ALA A 421 -1.49 -0.79 -12.19
N ASP A 422 -2.59 -0.95 -11.47
CA ASP A 422 -3.08 0.00 -10.46
C ASP A 422 -2.65 -0.38 -9.04
N GLY A 423 -1.93 -1.51 -8.88
CA GLY A 423 -1.50 -2.04 -7.59
C GLY A 423 -2.56 -2.84 -6.85
N LEU A 424 -3.69 -3.19 -7.48
CA LEU A 424 -4.73 -4.04 -6.87
C LEU A 424 -4.32 -5.51 -6.93
N LEU A 425 -4.47 -6.21 -5.81
CA LEU A 425 -4.11 -7.61 -5.65
C LEU A 425 -5.32 -8.52 -5.84
N SER A 426 -5.22 -9.47 -6.76
CA SER A 426 -6.13 -10.59 -6.91
C SER A 426 -5.38 -11.89 -6.66
N VAL A 427 -5.96 -12.79 -5.84
CA VAL A 427 -5.38 -14.11 -5.54
C VAL A 427 -6.36 -15.20 -5.94
N SER A 428 -5.88 -16.15 -6.73
CA SER A 428 -6.63 -17.33 -7.12
C SER A 428 -5.89 -18.61 -6.77
N ALA A 429 -6.66 -19.63 -6.37
CA ALA A 429 -6.16 -20.97 -6.14
C ALA A 429 -6.94 -21.95 -7.03
N ARG A 430 -6.22 -22.88 -7.69
CA ARG A 430 -6.79 -23.89 -8.57
C ARG A 430 -6.15 -25.25 -8.32
N GLU A 431 -6.97 -26.27 -8.17
CA GLU A 431 -6.55 -27.67 -8.21
C GLU A 431 -6.48 -28.14 -9.68
N GLU A 432 -5.31 -28.66 -10.09
CA GLU A 432 -5.03 -28.90 -11.52
C GLU A 432 -5.74 -30.13 -12.09
N THR A 433 -6.09 -31.13 -11.26
CA THR A 433 -6.70 -32.39 -11.74
C THR A 433 -8.21 -32.25 -11.95
N THR A 434 -8.91 -31.66 -10.99
CA THR A 434 -10.37 -31.46 -11.03
C THR A 434 -10.77 -30.17 -11.68
N GLY A 435 -9.87 -29.21 -11.75
CA GLY A 435 -10.15 -27.84 -12.18
C GLY A 435 -10.92 -27.00 -11.16
N ALA A 436 -11.13 -27.53 -9.93
CA ALA A 436 -11.74 -26.76 -8.85
C ALA A 436 -10.91 -25.49 -8.60
N ALA A 437 -11.56 -24.35 -8.65
CA ALA A 437 -10.92 -23.06 -8.49
C ALA A 437 -11.71 -22.15 -7.56
N GLN A 438 -11.00 -21.33 -6.81
CA GLN A 438 -11.54 -20.26 -5.99
C GLN A 438 -10.65 -19.05 -6.15
N SER A 439 -11.24 -17.88 -6.23
CA SER A 439 -10.51 -16.61 -6.25
C SER A 439 -11.09 -15.66 -5.23
N ILE A 440 -10.25 -14.78 -4.73
CA ILE A 440 -10.65 -13.66 -3.90
C ILE A 440 -9.90 -12.41 -4.41
N ASP A 441 -10.64 -11.34 -4.59
CA ASP A 441 -10.06 -10.02 -4.62
C ASP A 441 -9.81 -9.63 -3.18
N VAL A 442 -8.56 -9.48 -2.82
CA VAL A 442 -8.20 -9.16 -1.45
C VAL A 442 -8.62 -7.73 -1.18
N ARG A 443 -9.59 -7.57 -0.31
CA ARG A 443 -9.94 -6.28 0.26
C ARG A 443 -8.98 -6.01 1.40
N PRO A 444 -8.09 -5.03 1.30
CA PRO A 444 -7.23 -4.68 2.41
C PRO A 444 -8.11 -4.13 3.55
N THR A 445 -7.97 -4.72 4.71
CA THR A 445 -8.51 -4.14 5.93
C THR A 445 -7.61 -2.98 6.35
N TYR A 446 -8.02 -1.74 6.08
CA TYR A 446 -7.45 -0.45 6.50
C TYR A 446 -5.97 -0.18 6.14
N GLY A 447 -5.67 1.08 5.78
CA GLY A 447 -4.38 1.49 5.27
C GLY A 447 -3.22 1.24 6.24
N LEU A 448 -2.10 0.79 5.70
CA LEU A 448 -0.81 0.94 6.36
C LEU A 448 -0.41 2.41 6.26
N THR A 449 -0.23 3.06 7.38
CA THR A 449 0.43 4.36 7.37
C THR A 449 1.89 4.17 6.95
N GLN A 450 2.52 5.22 6.44
CA GLN A 450 3.93 5.17 6.12
C GLN A 450 4.81 4.83 7.32
N THR A 451 4.44 5.31 8.50
CA THR A 451 5.09 4.95 9.78
C THR A 451 5.02 3.44 10.05
N ASP A 452 3.93 2.78 9.69
CA ASP A 452 3.79 1.33 9.82
C ASP A 452 4.68 0.60 8.81
N MET A 453 4.81 1.10 7.57
CA MET A 453 5.74 0.53 6.58
C MET A 453 7.19 0.65 7.03
N GLU A 454 7.60 1.81 7.50
CA GLU A 454 8.96 2.05 8.03
C GLU A 454 9.24 1.14 9.22
N LYS A 455 8.27 0.97 10.12
CA LYS A 455 8.38 0.06 11.26
C LYS A 455 8.53 -1.39 10.80
N ILE A 456 7.70 -1.87 9.86
CA ILE A 456 7.79 -3.22 9.28
C ILE A 456 9.17 -3.46 8.67
N LEU A 457 9.71 -2.48 7.95
CA LEU A 457 11.02 -2.59 7.33
C LEU A 457 12.13 -2.58 8.36
N ALA A 458 12.10 -1.67 9.33
CA ALA A 458 13.08 -1.61 10.41
C ALA A 458 13.10 -2.90 11.24
N GLU A 459 11.93 -3.44 11.61
CA GLU A 459 11.80 -4.71 12.31
C GLU A 459 12.34 -5.90 11.48
N SER A 460 12.13 -5.89 10.17
CA SER A 460 12.67 -6.89 9.26
C SER A 460 14.20 -6.87 9.22
N TYR A 461 14.83 -5.69 9.20
CA TYR A 461 16.29 -5.57 9.27
C TYR A 461 16.86 -6.00 10.61
N LEU A 462 16.22 -5.62 11.72
CA LEU A 462 16.68 -5.95 13.08
C LEU A 462 16.57 -7.44 13.37
N ASN A 463 15.55 -8.12 12.92
CA ASN A 463 15.25 -9.51 13.26
C ASN A 463 15.58 -10.51 12.13
N GLY A 464 15.97 -10.05 10.94
CA GLY A 464 16.09 -10.89 9.75
C GLY A 464 17.01 -12.08 9.89
N SER A 465 18.15 -11.95 10.58
CA SER A 465 19.08 -13.07 10.81
C SER A 465 18.51 -14.14 11.76
N ASP A 466 17.78 -13.71 12.78
CA ASP A 466 17.16 -14.61 13.77
C ASP A 466 15.92 -15.29 13.18
N ASP A 467 15.16 -14.59 12.36
CA ASP A 467 14.02 -15.13 11.62
C ASP A 467 14.46 -16.24 10.65
N ILE A 468 15.49 -15.98 9.85
CA ILE A 468 16.05 -16.99 8.92
C ILE A 468 16.53 -18.22 9.69
N ARG A 469 17.24 -18.04 10.82
CA ARG A 469 17.71 -19.14 11.64
C ARG A 469 16.54 -19.96 12.20
N SER A 470 15.52 -19.27 12.71
CA SER A 470 14.31 -19.90 13.27
C SER A 470 13.52 -20.64 12.21
N ARG A 471 13.36 -20.07 11.01
CA ARG A 471 12.73 -20.70 9.84
C ARG A 471 13.46 -21.98 9.44
N LEU A 472 14.78 -21.92 9.27
CA LEU A 472 15.58 -23.07 8.87
C LEU A 472 15.53 -24.20 9.89
N LEU A 473 15.51 -23.88 11.19
CA LEU A 473 15.31 -24.87 12.26
C LEU A 473 13.92 -25.52 12.16
N LEU A 474 12.89 -24.72 11.98
CA LEU A 474 11.50 -25.20 11.89
C LEU A 474 11.29 -26.07 10.64
N GLU A 475 11.83 -25.68 9.49
CA GLU A 475 11.81 -26.49 8.26
C GLU A 475 12.49 -27.85 8.47
N SER A 476 13.63 -27.89 9.17
CA SER A 476 14.33 -29.13 9.46
C SER A 476 13.50 -30.02 10.41
N LYS A 477 12.80 -29.44 11.40
CA LYS A 477 11.90 -30.17 12.31
C LYS A 477 10.68 -30.72 11.58
N ILE A 478 10.03 -29.94 10.72
CA ILE A 478 8.87 -30.40 9.91
C ILE A 478 9.26 -31.60 9.06
N LYS A 479 10.43 -31.55 8.42
CA LYS A 479 10.94 -32.67 7.61
C LYS A 479 11.19 -33.90 8.48
N LEU A 480 11.86 -33.76 9.64
CA LEU A 480 12.10 -34.86 10.57
C LEU A 480 10.78 -35.46 11.08
N GLU A 481 9.81 -34.63 11.42
CA GLU A 481 8.50 -35.10 11.89
C GLU A 481 7.76 -35.89 10.80
N ALA A 482 7.81 -35.44 9.55
CA ALA A 482 7.25 -36.17 8.41
C ALA A 482 7.94 -37.54 8.24
N ASP A 483 9.27 -37.59 8.27
CA ASP A 483 10.05 -38.83 8.16
C ASP A 483 9.71 -39.81 9.31
N LEU A 484 9.58 -39.31 10.54
CA LEU A 484 9.20 -40.12 11.71
C LEU A 484 7.76 -40.65 11.64
N ASN A 485 6.83 -39.84 11.11
CA ASN A 485 5.43 -40.24 10.92
C ASN A 485 5.32 -41.36 9.89
N VAL A 486 6.04 -41.24 8.75
CA VAL A 486 6.11 -42.30 7.74
C VAL A 486 6.66 -43.58 8.33
N LEU A 487 7.78 -43.51 9.03
CA LEU A 487 8.39 -44.68 9.68
C LEU A 487 7.43 -45.33 10.72
N SER A 488 6.83 -44.51 11.58
CA SER A 488 5.87 -44.98 12.59
C SER A 488 4.65 -45.64 11.98
N GLY A 489 4.15 -45.09 10.85
CA GLY A 489 3.05 -45.67 10.06
C GLY A 489 3.42 -47.03 9.51
N SER A 490 4.59 -47.14 8.88
CA SER A 490 5.11 -48.38 8.29
C SER A 490 5.36 -49.44 9.36
N LEU A 491 5.89 -49.07 10.53
CA LEU A 491 6.09 -50.00 11.68
C LEU A 491 4.78 -50.58 12.22
N LYS A 492 3.63 -49.93 12.02
CA LYS A 492 2.30 -50.44 12.41
C LYS A 492 1.70 -51.41 11.39
N THR A 493 1.99 -51.22 10.11
CA THR A 493 1.31 -51.92 9.00
C THR A 493 2.13 -53.04 8.38
N GLU A 494 3.46 -52.97 8.43
CA GLU A 494 4.36 -53.88 7.71
C GLU A 494 5.40 -54.52 8.64
N THR A 495 4.97 -54.95 9.82
CA THR A 495 5.81 -55.61 10.86
C THR A 495 6.42 -56.91 10.39
N GLU A 496 5.80 -57.61 9.41
CA GLU A 496 6.26 -58.91 8.89
C GLU A 496 7.62 -58.82 8.15
N LEU A 497 8.03 -57.60 7.74
CA LEU A 497 9.28 -57.38 7.05
C LEU A 497 10.50 -57.23 7.97
N LEU A 498 10.27 -57.22 9.30
CA LEU A 498 11.29 -56.95 10.31
C LEU A 498 11.38 -58.12 11.29
N ASN A 499 12.60 -58.43 11.76
CA ASN A 499 12.79 -59.28 12.91
C ASN A 499 12.56 -58.48 14.22
N LYS A 500 12.49 -59.20 15.37
CA LYS A 500 12.21 -58.55 16.67
C LYS A 500 13.26 -57.52 17.09
N SER A 501 14.53 -57.73 16.75
CA SER A 501 15.60 -56.78 17.06
C SER A 501 15.48 -55.52 16.21
N GLU A 502 15.35 -55.68 14.89
CA GLU A 502 15.18 -54.57 13.93
C GLU A 502 13.96 -53.72 14.28
N PHE A 503 12.82 -54.33 14.64
CA PHE A 503 11.63 -53.61 15.08
C PHE A 503 11.87 -52.79 16.35
N SER A 504 12.58 -53.38 17.35
CA SER A 504 12.95 -52.68 18.60
C SER A 504 13.90 -51.50 18.31
N ASP A 505 14.89 -51.72 17.45
CA ASP A 505 15.89 -50.70 17.10
C ASP A 505 15.23 -49.50 16.36
N LEU A 506 14.35 -49.76 15.39
CA LEU A 506 13.61 -48.71 14.68
C LEU A 506 12.61 -47.99 15.59
N THR A 507 11.96 -48.70 16.53
CA THR A 507 11.07 -48.06 17.53
C THR A 507 11.87 -47.13 18.44
N THR A 508 13.04 -47.58 18.92
CA THR A 508 13.93 -46.74 19.72
C THR A 508 14.43 -45.52 18.93
N LEU A 509 14.66 -45.68 17.62
CA LEU A 509 15.06 -44.59 16.75
C LEU A 509 13.94 -43.54 16.61
N VAL A 510 12.65 -43.96 16.49
CA VAL A 510 11.50 -43.06 16.51
C VAL A 510 11.40 -42.31 17.84
N GLU A 511 11.58 -42.97 18.97
CA GLU A 511 11.57 -42.31 20.29
C GLU A 511 12.69 -41.27 20.42
N LYS A 512 13.89 -41.57 19.97
CA LYS A 512 15.01 -40.63 19.93
C LYS A 512 14.71 -39.45 19.02
N GLY A 513 14.09 -39.67 17.85
CA GLY A 513 13.67 -38.64 16.93
C GLY A 513 12.68 -37.67 17.56
N ASN A 514 11.70 -38.18 18.31
CA ASN A 514 10.73 -37.34 19.03
C ASN A 514 11.39 -36.47 20.14
N ILE A 515 12.51 -36.89 20.68
CA ILE A 515 13.30 -36.07 21.61
C ILE A 515 14.05 -34.98 20.85
N VAL A 516 14.68 -35.32 19.73
CA VAL A 516 15.44 -34.39 18.88
C VAL A 516 14.53 -33.29 18.27
N LEU A 517 13.26 -33.56 18.01
CA LEU A 517 12.27 -32.55 17.59
C LEU A 517 12.14 -31.40 18.60
N ARG A 518 12.48 -31.58 19.86
CA ARG A 518 12.45 -30.53 20.89
C ARG A 518 13.73 -29.70 20.94
N SER A 519 14.79 -30.11 20.23
CA SER A 519 16.06 -29.38 20.20
C SER A 519 15.89 -27.98 19.59
N SER A 520 16.67 -27.02 20.08
CA SER A 520 16.83 -25.68 19.48
C SER A 520 18.02 -25.59 18.50
N ASN A 521 18.75 -26.71 18.31
CA ASN A 521 19.91 -26.77 17.44
C ASN A 521 19.57 -27.44 16.09
N ARG A 522 19.64 -26.68 14.99
CA ARG A 522 19.38 -27.18 13.63
C ARG A 522 20.36 -28.31 13.25
N GLU A 523 21.65 -28.17 13.59
CA GLU A 523 22.66 -29.14 13.20
C GLU A 523 22.36 -30.52 13.82
N GLU A 524 21.87 -30.55 15.05
CA GLU A 524 21.44 -31.78 15.72
C GLU A 524 20.26 -32.44 15.00
N VAL A 525 19.25 -31.64 14.59
CA VAL A 525 18.09 -32.14 13.85
C VAL A 525 18.51 -32.72 12.50
N GLU A 526 19.35 -32.01 11.75
CA GLU A 526 19.83 -32.46 10.43
C GLU A 526 20.77 -33.68 10.56
N ALA A 527 21.61 -33.72 11.55
CA ALA A 527 22.45 -34.89 11.81
C ALA A 527 21.60 -36.13 12.13
N PHE A 528 20.53 -35.95 12.93
CA PHE A 528 19.63 -37.05 13.23
C PHE A 528 18.83 -37.49 12.00
N ARG A 529 18.38 -36.60 11.12
CA ARG A 529 17.72 -36.96 9.86
C ARG A 529 18.62 -37.83 8.98
N LYS A 530 19.89 -37.46 8.84
CA LYS A 530 20.88 -38.27 8.09
C LYS A 530 21.09 -39.63 8.72
N LEU A 531 21.10 -39.73 10.07
CA LEU A 531 21.17 -40.99 10.78
C LEU A 531 19.91 -41.82 10.51
N LEU A 532 18.72 -41.19 10.58
CA LEU A 532 17.44 -41.86 10.33
C LEU A 532 17.41 -42.46 8.92
N ASP A 533 17.77 -41.70 7.89
CA ASP A 533 17.85 -42.16 6.50
C ASP A 533 18.79 -43.38 6.37
N LYS A 534 19.96 -43.32 6.99
CA LYS A 534 20.93 -44.42 6.96
C LYS A 534 20.41 -45.69 7.62
N GLU A 535 19.85 -45.55 8.83
CA GLU A 535 19.40 -46.68 9.62
C GLU A 535 18.08 -47.30 9.13
N THR A 536 17.30 -46.56 8.33
CA THR A 536 16.03 -47.03 7.72
C THR A 536 16.16 -47.55 6.30
N CYS A 537 17.30 -47.33 5.63
CA CYS A 537 17.52 -47.66 4.21
C CYS A 537 17.19 -49.13 3.91
N PHE A 538 17.66 -50.08 4.74
CA PHE A 538 17.40 -51.51 4.56
C PHE A 538 15.91 -51.86 4.63
N TYR A 539 15.15 -51.16 5.49
CA TYR A 539 13.72 -51.38 5.64
C TYR A 539 12.96 -50.86 4.41
N ALA A 540 13.31 -49.69 3.91
CA ALA A 540 12.74 -49.13 2.66
C ALA A 540 13.02 -50.07 1.47
N GLU A 541 14.21 -50.66 1.34
CA GLU A 541 14.53 -51.64 0.29
C GLU A 541 13.65 -52.88 0.37
N ARG A 542 13.38 -53.40 1.60
CA ARG A 542 12.49 -54.54 1.81
C ARG A 542 11.04 -54.20 1.46
N GLN A 543 10.57 -53.01 1.79
CA GLN A 543 9.23 -52.54 1.43
C GLN A 543 9.04 -52.47 -0.10
N ILE A 544 9.99 -51.86 -0.81
CA ILE A 544 9.97 -51.79 -2.28
C ILE A 544 10.00 -53.21 -2.86
N SER A 545 10.86 -54.10 -2.39
CA SER A 545 10.95 -55.47 -2.86
C SER A 545 9.65 -56.28 -2.61
N SER A 546 8.99 -56.07 -1.46
CA SER A 546 7.70 -56.69 -1.14
C SER A 546 6.58 -56.15 -2.06
N ALA A 547 6.54 -54.82 -2.29
CA ALA A 547 5.58 -54.21 -3.16
C ALA A 547 5.72 -54.70 -4.61
N LEU A 548 6.95 -54.81 -5.12
CA LEU A 548 7.22 -55.37 -6.47
C LEU A 548 6.79 -56.82 -6.60
N LYS A 549 7.00 -57.66 -5.58
CA LYS A 549 6.53 -59.06 -5.56
C LYS A 549 5.01 -59.13 -5.60
N ARG A 550 4.28 -58.29 -4.85
CA ARG A 550 2.83 -58.22 -4.84
C ARG A 550 2.28 -57.79 -6.22
N LEU A 551 2.92 -56.86 -6.89
CA LEU A 551 2.56 -56.45 -8.27
C LEU A 551 2.85 -57.52 -9.33
N GLY A 552 3.99 -58.24 -9.21
CA GLY A 552 4.37 -59.32 -10.12
C GLY A 552 3.48 -60.59 -10.02
N THR A 553 2.81 -60.80 -8.87
CA THR A 553 1.88 -61.92 -8.71
C THR A 553 0.45 -61.63 -9.20
N GLY A 554 0.13 -60.37 -9.52
CA GLY A 554 -1.18 -59.94 -10.04
C GLY A 554 -1.44 -60.20 -11.52
N THR A 555 -0.46 -60.66 -12.31
CA THR A 555 -0.58 -60.88 -13.77
C THR A 555 -0.59 -62.38 -14.12
N LYS A 556 -1.41 -63.17 -13.43
CA LYS A 556 -1.79 -64.50 -13.89
C LYS A 556 -3.24 -64.75 -13.51
N LYS A 557 -4.16 -64.37 -14.37
CA LYS A 557 -5.40 -65.10 -14.62
C LYS A 557 -5.69 -65.10 -16.13
N PRO A 558 -6.12 -66.25 -16.61
CA PRO A 558 -6.26 -66.58 -18.03
C PRO A 558 -7.38 -65.81 -18.72
#